data_db3b76f5deaf64682718b0592bea1b7d
#
_entry.id   db3b76f5deaf64682718b0592bea1b7d
#
_cell.length_a   1.000
_cell.length_b   1.000
_cell.length_c   1.000
_cell.angle_alpha   90.00
_cell.angle_beta   90.00
_cell.angle_gamma   90.00
#
_symmetry.space_group_name_H-M   'P 1'
#
loop_
_entity.id
_entity.type
_entity.pdbx_description
1 polymer ?
#
loop_
_entity_poly.entity_id
_entity_poly.type
_entity_poly.pdbx_seq_one_letter_code
_entity_poly.pdbx_strand_id
1 'polypeptide(L)'
;IAPIQKMLDAGVNVGLGTDGAASNNDLDLFDEIRDAAMIGKLARGDARDVAAEDAVRMATEGSAEAIGLPVGRIEAGGTADLAVVDFDAPHLTPVHDYVSHLAYAVRGSDVRHTICDGEVLMADREVQTLDEESVKERASEAAAALVDRAE
;
A
#
# COMPACT_ATOMS: atom_id res chain seq x y z
N ILE A 1 -0.78 -15.39 -13.81
CA ILE A 1 -0.96 -15.04 -12.38
C ILE A 1 0.14 -15.74 -11.60
N ALA A 2 0.88 -15.01 -10.75
CA ALA A 2 1.90 -15.58 -9.89
C ALA A 2 1.27 -16.58 -8.88
N PRO A 3 1.92 -17.73 -8.61
CA PRO A 3 1.37 -18.76 -7.71
C PRO A 3 1.64 -18.41 -6.23
N ILE A 4 1.15 -17.25 -5.77
CA ILE A 4 1.48 -16.66 -4.47
C ILE A 4 1.26 -17.64 -3.33
N GLN A 5 0.09 -18.28 -3.24
CA GLN A 5 -0.17 -19.23 -2.14
C GLN A 5 0.84 -20.39 -2.11
N LYS A 6 1.25 -20.90 -3.28
CA LYS A 6 2.28 -21.95 -3.32
C LYS A 6 3.66 -21.45 -2.85
N MET A 7 3.96 -20.20 -3.09
CA MET A 7 5.20 -19.57 -2.61
C MET A 7 5.15 -19.43 -1.09
N LEU A 8 4.03 -18.96 -0.53
CA LEU A 8 3.81 -18.87 0.91
C LEU A 8 3.86 -20.25 1.57
N ASP A 9 3.18 -21.26 1.00
CA ASP A 9 3.19 -22.64 1.48
C ASP A 9 4.61 -23.25 1.50
N ALA A 10 5.47 -22.82 0.59
CA ALA A 10 6.87 -23.23 0.49
C ALA A 10 7.82 -22.41 1.40
N GLY A 11 7.30 -21.47 2.18
CA GLY A 11 8.09 -20.58 3.05
C GLY A 11 8.89 -19.51 2.30
N VAL A 12 8.54 -19.22 1.05
CA VAL A 12 9.16 -18.12 0.29
C VAL A 12 8.64 -16.81 0.85
N ASN A 13 9.55 -15.88 1.16
CA ASN A 13 9.16 -14.53 1.51
C ASN A 13 8.63 -13.79 0.27
N VAL A 14 7.46 -13.19 0.38
CA VAL A 14 6.79 -12.45 -0.70
C VAL A 14 6.50 -11.04 -0.21
N GLY A 15 6.93 -10.04 -0.99
CA GLY A 15 6.58 -8.63 -0.80
C GLY A 15 5.60 -8.16 -1.87
N LEU A 16 4.92 -7.06 -1.61
CA LEU A 16 4.07 -6.33 -2.57
C LEU A 16 4.73 -5.03 -2.98
N GLY A 17 4.43 -4.57 -4.18
CA GLY A 17 4.83 -3.28 -4.70
C GLY A 17 3.88 -2.85 -5.81
N THR A 18 3.69 -1.55 -5.95
CA THR A 18 2.79 -0.95 -6.95
C THR A 18 3.38 -0.96 -8.37
N ASP A 19 4.67 -1.28 -8.52
CA ASP A 19 5.43 -0.95 -9.74
C ASP A 19 5.44 0.59 -9.98
N GLY A 20 5.74 1.05 -11.16
CA GLY A 20 5.70 2.47 -11.50
C GLY A 20 4.33 2.93 -11.97
N ALA A 21 4.03 4.23 -11.79
CA ALA A 21 2.77 4.84 -12.23
C ALA A 21 2.51 4.69 -13.74
N ALA A 22 3.55 4.48 -14.55
CA ALA A 22 3.42 4.23 -15.99
C ALA A 22 2.80 2.86 -16.31
N SER A 23 2.90 1.88 -15.42
CA SER A 23 2.33 0.53 -15.60
C SER A 23 1.08 0.30 -14.76
N ASN A 24 0.98 0.91 -13.58
CA ASN A 24 -0.13 0.72 -12.64
C ASN A 24 -1.10 1.92 -12.55
N ASN A 25 -0.77 3.06 -13.12
CA ASN A 25 -1.53 4.31 -13.09
C ASN A 25 -1.60 5.04 -11.73
N ASP A 26 -1.50 4.34 -10.62
CA ASP A 26 -1.40 4.90 -9.27
C ASP A 26 -0.28 4.25 -8.46
N LEU A 27 -0.14 4.65 -7.21
CA LEU A 27 0.85 4.12 -6.26
C LEU A 27 0.18 3.75 -4.94
N ASP A 28 -1.09 3.32 -4.96
CA ASP A 28 -1.85 2.94 -3.78
C ASP A 28 -1.56 1.48 -3.39
N LEU A 29 -0.71 1.28 -2.38
CA LEU A 29 -0.36 -0.05 -1.89
C LEU A 29 -1.56 -0.80 -1.26
N PHE A 30 -2.63 -0.11 -0.81
CA PHE A 30 -3.85 -0.78 -0.35
C PHE A 30 -4.60 -1.46 -1.49
N ASP A 31 -4.52 -0.92 -2.70
CA ASP A 31 -5.07 -1.60 -3.89
C ASP A 31 -4.28 -2.89 -4.17
N GLU A 32 -2.96 -2.87 -4.05
CA GLU A 32 -2.12 -4.08 -4.19
C GLU A 32 -2.42 -5.15 -3.14
N ILE A 33 -2.65 -4.73 -1.88
CA ILE A 33 -3.06 -5.65 -0.80
C ILE A 33 -4.37 -6.34 -1.16
N ARG A 34 -5.36 -5.58 -1.62
CA ARG A 34 -6.67 -6.08 -2.04
C ARG A 34 -6.56 -7.02 -3.23
N ASP A 35 -5.80 -6.63 -4.25
CA ASP A 35 -5.61 -7.42 -5.46
C ASP A 35 -4.86 -8.71 -5.17
N ALA A 36 -3.82 -8.70 -4.35
CA ALA A 36 -3.12 -9.90 -3.92
C ALA A 36 -4.08 -10.89 -3.24
N ALA A 37 -4.92 -10.40 -2.31
CA ALA A 37 -5.90 -11.22 -1.60
C ALA A 37 -7.00 -11.75 -2.52
N MET A 38 -7.53 -10.95 -3.44
CA MET A 38 -8.64 -11.34 -4.34
C MET A 38 -8.16 -12.24 -5.47
N ILE A 39 -7.08 -11.86 -6.15
CA ILE A 39 -6.52 -12.61 -7.28
C ILE A 39 -5.92 -13.94 -6.80
N GLY A 40 -5.30 -13.95 -5.60
CA GLY A 40 -4.79 -15.18 -5.00
C GLY A 40 -5.88 -16.23 -4.82
N LYS A 41 -7.04 -15.85 -4.29
CA LYS A 41 -8.21 -16.74 -4.14
C LYS A 41 -8.74 -17.22 -5.48
N LEU A 42 -8.86 -16.30 -6.45
CA LEU A 42 -9.34 -16.62 -7.79
C LEU A 42 -8.41 -17.59 -8.51
N ALA A 43 -7.10 -17.46 -8.35
CA ALA A 43 -6.10 -18.25 -9.05
C ALA A 43 -6.20 -19.76 -8.79
N ARG A 44 -6.67 -20.16 -7.61
CA ARG A 44 -6.84 -21.57 -7.22
C ARG A 44 -8.31 -21.96 -6.97
N GLY A 45 -9.21 -20.99 -6.88
CA GLY A 45 -10.61 -21.22 -6.56
C GLY A 45 -10.84 -21.57 -5.07
N ASP A 46 -9.91 -21.21 -4.18
CA ASP A 46 -10.03 -21.43 -2.73
C ASP A 46 -10.11 -20.08 -2.00
N ALA A 47 -11.22 -19.84 -1.31
CA ALA A 47 -11.43 -18.60 -0.57
C ALA A 47 -10.49 -18.42 0.64
N ARG A 48 -9.73 -19.43 1.02
CA ARG A 48 -8.75 -19.40 2.10
C ARG A 48 -7.36 -18.98 1.63
N ASP A 49 -7.09 -19.04 0.32
CA ASP A 49 -5.81 -18.67 -0.25
C ASP A 49 -5.57 -17.17 -0.09
N VAL A 50 -4.35 -16.79 0.23
CA VAL A 50 -3.92 -15.41 0.48
C VAL A 50 -4.93 -14.68 1.38
N ALA A 51 -4.98 -15.10 2.65
CA ALA A 51 -5.84 -14.48 3.66
C ALA A 51 -5.52 -12.99 3.85
N ALA A 52 -6.40 -12.25 4.52
CA ALA A 52 -6.18 -10.82 4.78
C ALA A 52 -4.85 -10.56 5.49
N GLU A 53 -4.55 -11.38 6.50
CA GLU A 53 -3.30 -11.33 7.26
C GLU A 53 -2.08 -11.55 6.37
N ASP A 54 -2.15 -12.50 5.43
CA ASP A 54 -1.04 -12.77 4.49
C ASP A 54 -0.82 -11.56 3.58
N ALA A 55 -1.88 -10.98 3.03
CA ALA A 55 -1.79 -9.83 2.14
C ALA A 55 -1.22 -8.58 2.86
N VAL A 56 -1.69 -8.29 4.06
CA VAL A 56 -1.16 -7.18 4.87
C VAL A 56 0.30 -7.45 5.26
N ARG A 57 0.64 -8.67 5.66
CA ARG A 57 2.02 -9.05 5.98
C ARG A 57 2.95 -8.93 4.78
N MET A 58 2.52 -9.30 3.59
CA MET A 58 3.28 -9.11 2.35
C MET A 58 3.58 -7.64 2.06
N ALA A 59 2.65 -6.73 2.36
CA ALA A 59 2.84 -5.29 2.16
C ALA A 59 3.71 -4.62 3.23
N THR A 60 3.89 -5.25 4.37
CA THR A 60 4.64 -4.72 5.53
C THR A 60 5.94 -5.51 5.76
N GLU A 61 5.90 -6.49 6.62
CA GLU A 61 7.07 -7.31 6.98
C GLU A 61 7.71 -7.99 5.76
N GLY A 62 6.89 -8.56 4.87
CA GLY A 62 7.37 -9.29 3.70
C GLY A 62 8.13 -8.38 2.74
N SER A 63 7.62 -7.17 2.47
CA SER A 63 8.31 -6.19 1.64
C SER A 63 9.59 -5.69 2.29
N ALA A 64 9.56 -5.37 3.59
CA ALA A 64 10.72 -4.92 4.34
C ALA A 64 11.85 -5.98 4.34
N GLU A 65 11.51 -7.24 4.60
CA GLU A 65 12.45 -8.35 4.57
C GLU A 65 13.04 -8.58 3.17
N ALA A 66 12.22 -8.46 2.12
CA ALA A 66 12.66 -8.64 0.74
C ALA A 66 13.72 -7.64 0.31
N ILE A 67 13.70 -6.42 0.86
CA ILE A 67 14.68 -5.36 0.57
C ILE A 67 15.72 -5.19 1.68
N GLY A 68 15.67 -6.02 2.72
CA GLY A 68 16.65 -6.06 3.81
C GLY A 68 16.59 -4.87 4.77
N LEU A 69 15.40 -4.25 4.95
CA LEU A 69 15.18 -3.16 5.90
C LEU A 69 14.61 -3.67 7.23
N PRO A 70 15.05 -3.13 8.38
CA PRO A 70 14.56 -3.51 9.71
C PRO A 70 13.28 -2.76 10.09
N VAL A 71 12.27 -2.79 9.21
CA VAL A 71 10.98 -2.09 9.35
C VAL A 71 9.82 -3.07 9.11
N GLY A 72 8.60 -2.58 9.06
CA GLY A 72 7.40 -3.38 8.73
C GLY A 72 6.67 -3.95 9.95
N ARG A 73 7.16 -3.67 11.17
CA ARG A 73 6.53 -4.07 12.45
C ARG A 73 6.45 -2.90 13.41
N ILE A 74 5.40 -2.89 14.21
CA ILE A 74 5.26 -1.93 15.31
C ILE A 74 5.74 -2.61 16.59
N GLU A 75 6.97 -2.28 17.02
CA GLU A 75 7.58 -2.85 18.22
C GLU A 75 8.42 -1.80 18.96
N ALA A 76 8.56 -1.99 20.26
CA ALA A 76 9.38 -1.09 21.09
C ALA A 76 10.86 -1.18 20.69
N GLY A 77 11.45 -0.03 20.33
CA GLY A 77 12.83 0.06 19.86
C GLY A 77 13.00 -0.17 18.35
N GLY A 78 11.92 -0.45 17.62
CA GLY A 78 11.90 -0.50 16.17
C GLY A 78 11.89 0.89 15.53
N THR A 79 12.11 0.93 14.21
CA THR A 79 12.00 2.15 13.41
C THR A 79 10.54 2.59 13.33
N ALA A 80 10.30 3.90 13.46
CA ALA A 80 8.96 4.46 13.40
C ALA A 80 8.55 4.77 11.95
N ASP A 81 8.25 3.73 11.18
CA ASP A 81 7.62 3.79 9.85
C ASP A 81 6.16 3.39 10.00
N LEU A 82 5.26 4.37 9.96
CA LEU A 82 3.87 4.19 10.35
C LEU A 82 2.92 4.87 9.35
N ALA A 83 1.83 4.19 9.02
CA ALA A 83 0.65 4.79 8.41
C ALA A 83 -0.52 4.71 9.40
N VAL A 84 -1.15 5.84 9.70
CA VAL A 84 -2.31 5.92 10.57
C VAL A 84 -3.56 6.04 9.72
N VAL A 85 -4.42 5.03 9.76
CA VAL A 85 -5.66 4.93 8.98
C VAL A 85 -6.83 5.45 9.82
N ASP A 86 -7.63 6.31 9.22
CA ASP A 86 -8.87 6.81 9.79
C ASP A 86 -10.04 5.88 9.44
N PHE A 87 -10.59 5.21 10.43
CA PHE A 87 -11.72 4.28 10.26
C PHE A 87 -13.10 4.94 10.40
N ASP A 88 -13.17 6.26 10.62
CA ASP A 88 -14.44 6.99 10.72
C ASP A 88 -14.94 7.41 9.33
N ALA A 89 -15.18 6.43 8.47
CA ALA A 89 -15.73 6.63 7.14
C ALA A 89 -16.89 5.66 6.87
N PRO A 90 -17.93 6.06 6.08
CA PRO A 90 -19.09 5.21 5.81
C PRO A 90 -18.74 3.85 5.20
N HIS A 91 -17.75 3.79 4.30
CA HIS A 91 -17.33 2.54 3.64
C HIS A 91 -16.51 1.62 4.57
N LEU A 92 -16.03 2.13 5.70
CA LEU A 92 -15.32 1.37 6.73
C LEU A 92 -16.21 1.00 7.92
N THR A 93 -17.49 1.39 7.93
CA THR A 93 -18.41 1.16 9.04
C THR A 93 -19.48 0.14 8.67
N PRO A 94 -19.78 -0.86 9.54
CA PRO A 94 -19.15 -1.15 10.84
C PRO A 94 -17.82 -1.92 10.70
N VAL A 95 -16.89 -1.72 11.62
CA VAL A 95 -15.66 -2.51 11.70
C VAL A 95 -15.91 -3.77 12.50
N HIS A 96 -15.70 -4.94 11.92
CA HIS A 96 -15.73 -6.23 12.60
C HIS A 96 -14.33 -6.80 12.83
N ASP A 97 -13.42 -6.57 11.88
CA ASP A 97 -12.03 -7.01 11.92
C ASP A 97 -11.15 -5.99 11.19
N TYR A 98 -10.19 -5.42 11.87
CA TYR A 98 -9.33 -4.37 11.32
C TYR A 98 -8.42 -4.88 10.21
N VAL A 99 -7.86 -6.09 10.31
CA VAL A 99 -6.96 -6.65 9.30
C VAL A 99 -7.71 -6.93 8.02
N SER A 100 -8.92 -7.48 8.14
CA SER A 100 -9.82 -7.67 7.00
C SER A 100 -10.17 -6.34 6.31
N HIS A 101 -10.43 -5.27 7.10
CA HIS A 101 -10.68 -3.94 6.54
C HIS A 101 -9.47 -3.37 5.83
N LEU A 102 -8.26 -3.50 6.39
CA LEU A 102 -7.02 -3.10 5.73
C LEU A 102 -6.85 -3.79 4.37
N ALA A 103 -7.21 -5.08 4.30
CA ALA A 103 -7.05 -5.86 3.08
C ALA A 103 -8.14 -5.60 2.02
N TYR A 104 -9.38 -5.27 2.41
CA TYR A 104 -10.49 -5.28 1.46
C TYR A 104 -11.24 -3.95 1.30
N ALA A 105 -11.15 -3.03 2.26
CA ALA A 105 -11.99 -1.84 2.30
C ALA A 105 -11.22 -0.53 2.35
N VAL A 106 -10.08 -0.50 3.03
CA VAL A 106 -9.21 0.68 3.17
C VAL A 106 -8.59 1.06 1.84
N ARG A 107 -8.38 2.35 1.64
CA ARG A 107 -7.70 2.97 0.49
C ARG A 107 -6.62 3.92 0.98
N GLY A 108 -5.68 4.30 0.14
CA GLY A 108 -4.65 5.29 0.48
C GLY A 108 -5.25 6.62 0.96
N SER A 109 -6.42 7.02 0.45
CA SER A 109 -7.13 8.23 0.90
C SER A 109 -7.64 8.17 2.35
N ASP A 110 -7.72 6.98 2.95
CA ASP A 110 -8.10 6.81 4.37
C ASP A 110 -6.91 6.98 5.32
N VAL A 111 -5.67 7.06 4.78
CA VAL A 111 -4.48 7.36 5.58
C VAL A 111 -4.53 8.81 6.01
N ARG A 112 -4.46 9.03 7.31
CA ARG A 112 -4.51 10.36 7.94
C ARG A 112 -3.14 10.93 8.24
N HIS A 113 -2.21 10.07 8.67
CA HIS A 113 -0.85 10.46 8.96
C HIS A 113 0.13 9.44 8.39
N THR A 114 1.29 9.91 7.92
CA THR A 114 2.41 9.08 7.48
C THR A 114 3.68 9.54 8.19
N ILE A 115 4.38 8.59 8.79
CA ILE A 115 5.61 8.81 9.54
C ILE A 115 6.66 7.88 8.94
N CYS A 116 7.86 8.38 8.67
CA CYS A 116 8.98 7.60 8.17
C CYS A 116 10.24 7.93 8.98
N ASP A 117 10.88 6.92 9.52
CA ASP A 117 12.04 7.05 10.42
C ASP A 117 11.81 8.08 11.57
N GLY A 118 10.57 8.14 12.06
CA GLY A 118 10.15 9.08 13.10
C GLY A 118 9.83 10.50 12.61
N GLU A 119 10.04 10.82 11.34
CA GLU A 119 9.65 12.10 10.74
C GLU A 119 8.22 12.05 10.23
N VAL A 120 7.41 13.07 10.56
CA VAL A 120 6.03 13.19 10.07
C VAL A 120 6.06 13.77 8.66
N LEU A 121 5.75 12.92 7.66
CA LEU A 121 5.71 13.32 6.25
C LEU A 121 4.35 13.87 5.85
N MET A 122 3.26 13.33 6.46
CA MET A 122 1.89 13.79 6.26
C MET A 122 1.16 13.83 7.60
N ALA A 123 0.45 14.90 7.88
CA ALA A 123 -0.38 15.09 9.07
C ALA A 123 -1.77 15.58 8.67
N ASP A 124 -2.83 14.93 9.18
CA ASP A 124 -4.23 15.26 8.86
C ASP A 124 -4.49 15.35 7.33
N ARG A 125 -3.87 14.48 6.55
CA ARG A 125 -3.89 14.43 5.07
C ARG A 125 -3.19 15.61 4.38
N GLU A 126 -2.42 16.41 5.11
CA GLU A 126 -1.61 17.49 4.56
C GLU A 126 -0.13 17.04 4.51
N VAL A 127 0.47 17.03 3.33
CA VAL A 127 1.89 16.71 3.15
C VAL A 127 2.75 17.82 3.74
N GLN A 128 3.70 17.47 4.60
CA GLN A 128 4.52 18.42 5.34
C GLN A 128 5.85 18.73 4.65
N THR A 129 6.26 17.91 3.70
CA THR A 129 7.61 17.94 3.11
C THR A 129 7.66 18.63 1.75
N LEU A 130 6.51 18.95 1.13
CA LEU A 130 6.44 19.61 -0.18
C LEU A 130 5.13 20.41 -0.32
N ASP A 131 5.14 21.34 -1.27
CA ASP A 131 3.97 22.11 -1.69
C ASP A 131 3.23 21.34 -2.79
N GLU A 132 2.12 20.67 -2.42
CA GLU A 132 1.35 19.84 -3.34
C GLU A 132 0.77 20.62 -4.53
N GLU A 133 0.32 21.86 -4.32
CA GLU A 133 -0.23 22.68 -5.41
C GLU A 133 0.85 23.01 -6.43
N SER A 134 2.02 23.46 -5.97
CA SER A 134 3.17 23.70 -6.85
C SER A 134 3.61 22.46 -7.61
N VAL A 135 3.58 21.29 -6.96
CA VAL A 135 3.91 20.00 -7.63
C VAL A 135 2.89 19.68 -8.71
N LYS A 136 1.58 19.84 -8.45
CA LYS A 136 0.50 19.57 -9.43
C LYS A 136 0.60 20.49 -10.63
N GLU A 137 0.86 21.80 -10.41
CA GLU A 137 1.05 22.76 -11.49
C GLU A 137 2.23 22.36 -12.39
N ARG A 138 3.41 22.12 -11.82
CA ARG A 138 4.60 21.70 -12.56
C ARG A 138 4.42 20.38 -13.30
N ALA A 139 3.71 19.43 -12.72
CA ALA A 139 3.42 18.16 -13.36
C ALA A 139 2.51 18.34 -14.58
N SER A 140 1.50 19.21 -14.47
CA SER A 140 0.59 19.54 -15.56
C SER A 140 1.31 20.23 -16.72
N GLU A 141 2.20 21.20 -16.44
CA GLU A 141 3.03 21.87 -17.43
C GLU A 141 3.97 20.87 -18.14
N ALA A 142 4.62 19.99 -17.37
CA ALA A 142 5.51 18.97 -17.94
C ALA A 142 4.75 17.98 -18.83
N ALA A 143 3.54 17.58 -18.44
CA ALA A 143 2.70 16.70 -19.23
C ALA A 143 2.28 17.34 -20.55
N ALA A 144 1.83 18.61 -20.54
CA ALA A 144 1.49 19.35 -21.74
C ALA A 144 2.69 19.47 -22.70
N ALA A 145 3.87 19.81 -22.19
CA ALA A 145 5.09 19.92 -23.01
C ALA A 145 5.56 18.55 -23.57
N LEU A 146 5.21 17.44 -22.97
CA LEU A 146 5.47 16.11 -23.51
C LEU A 146 4.53 15.77 -24.68
N VAL A 147 3.25 16.10 -24.55
CA VAL A 147 2.25 15.88 -25.62
C VAL A 147 2.60 16.71 -26.84
N ASP A 148 2.88 18.02 -26.67
CA ASP A 148 3.26 18.93 -27.77
C ASP A 148 4.51 18.45 -28.55
N ARG A 149 5.41 17.73 -27.90
CA ARG A 149 6.60 17.16 -28.56
C ARG A 149 6.33 15.86 -29.30
N ALA A 150 5.23 15.20 -29.02
CA ALA A 150 4.85 13.92 -29.61
C ALA A 150 3.97 14.10 -30.88
N GLU A 151 3.41 15.30 -31.09
CA GLU A 151 2.67 15.72 -32.29
C GLU A 151 3.62 16.30 -33.36
#